data_cecfc48e2728908e7267fc6ee593883d
#
_entry.id   cecfc48e2728908e7267fc6ee593883d
#
_cell.length_a   1.000
_cell.length_b   1.000
_cell.length_c   1.000
_cell.angle_alpha   90.00
_cell.angle_beta   90.00
_cell.angle_gamma   90.00
#
_symmetry.space_group_name_H-M   'P 1'
#
loop_
_entity.id
_entity.type
_entity.pdbx_description
1 polymer ?
#
loop_
_entity_poly.entity_id
_entity_poly.type
_entity_poly.pdbx_seq_one_letter_code
_entity_poly.pdbx_strand_id
1 'polypeptide(L)'
;MYLINLAGDDPTMRSRSESTLTGYLKSADELGVNGVIFHTGSHKGAGFEERLPSILEHLRKVLERADPKTARLLIENNAGLGGSVGARFEEIASMLDGLGDPRVGVCFDTCHAFASGYDERTPADVARTIDELDRVVGLKNVDVIHCNDSVTGLGSNRDRHANIGVGEIGETGFRALLHEPRLAQLPFILEVPGAGNGPDAEQVAVLRRLASS
;
A
#
# COMPACT_ATOMS: atom_id res chain seq x y z
N MET A 1 2.88 -8.85 -2.12
CA MET A 1 2.75 -10.09 -2.96
C MET A 1 3.73 -10.01 -4.13
N TYR A 2 4.89 -10.65 -4.02
CA TYR A 2 6.02 -10.50 -4.97
C TYR A 2 5.83 -11.11 -6.37
N LEU A 3 4.75 -11.85 -6.60
CA LEU A 3 4.51 -12.53 -7.87
C LEU A 3 3.63 -11.74 -8.84
N ILE A 4 3.10 -10.59 -8.42
CA ILE A 4 2.23 -9.76 -9.24
C ILE A 4 3.06 -8.71 -9.97
N ASN A 5 2.92 -8.65 -11.29
CA ASN A 5 3.46 -7.56 -12.11
C ASN A 5 2.55 -7.30 -13.32
N LEU A 6 1.63 -6.38 -13.17
CA LEU A 6 0.73 -5.92 -14.23
C LEU A 6 1.36 -4.82 -15.10
N ALA A 7 2.42 -4.18 -14.60
CA ALA A 7 3.11 -3.08 -15.27
C ALA A 7 4.27 -3.53 -16.19
N GLY A 8 4.69 -4.80 -16.10
CA GLY A 8 5.81 -5.33 -16.88
C GLY A 8 5.51 -5.58 -18.35
N ASP A 9 6.54 -5.84 -19.14
CA ASP A 9 6.45 -6.10 -20.59
C ASP A 9 5.98 -7.52 -20.94
N ASP A 10 6.28 -8.49 -20.06
CA ASP A 10 6.00 -9.90 -20.33
C ASP A 10 4.49 -10.20 -20.26
N PRO A 11 3.83 -10.51 -21.40
CA PRO A 11 2.41 -10.80 -21.43
C PRO A 11 2.04 -12.07 -20.62
N THR A 12 2.96 -13.02 -20.52
CA THR A 12 2.75 -14.24 -19.74
C THR A 12 2.72 -13.91 -18.25
N MET A 13 3.61 -13.04 -17.79
CA MET A 13 3.64 -12.57 -16.40
C MET A 13 2.37 -11.77 -16.07
N ARG A 14 1.93 -10.87 -16.96
CA ARG A 14 0.68 -10.12 -16.76
C ARG A 14 -0.54 -11.03 -16.67
N SER A 15 -0.64 -12.02 -17.58
CA SER A 15 -1.75 -12.99 -17.57
C SER A 15 -1.76 -13.85 -16.31
N ARG A 16 -0.60 -14.28 -15.83
CA ARG A 16 -0.47 -15.00 -14.55
C ARG A 16 -0.86 -14.11 -13.37
N SER A 17 -0.40 -12.87 -13.35
CA SER A 17 -0.75 -11.89 -12.33
C SER A 17 -2.25 -11.64 -12.25
N GLU A 18 -2.90 -11.46 -13.41
CA GLU A 18 -4.35 -11.32 -13.55
C GLU A 18 -5.09 -12.55 -12.98
N SER A 19 -4.66 -13.76 -13.38
CA SER A 19 -5.28 -14.99 -12.91
C SER A 19 -5.11 -15.18 -11.39
N THR A 20 -3.93 -14.87 -10.87
CA THR A 20 -3.62 -14.96 -9.44
C THR A 20 -4.47 -13.98 -8.63
N LEU A 21 -4.53 -12.70 -9.02
CA LEU A 21 -5.37 -11.70 -8.36
C LEU A 21 -6.85 -12.07 -8.41
N THR A 22 -7.32 -12.57 -9.55
CA THR A 22 -8.70 -13.06 -9.70
C THR A 22 -9.00 -14.17 -8.70
N GLY A 23 -8.11 -15.14 -8.55
CA GLY A 23 -8.26 -16.25 -7.60
C GLY A 23 -8.30 -15.76 -6.16
N TYR A 24 -7.37 -14.88 -5.77
CA TYR A 24 -7.33 -14.32 -4.41
C TYR A 24 -8.56 -13.49 -4.09
N LEU A 25 -9.03 -12.66 -5.04
CA LEU A 25 -10.19 -11.82 -4.82
C LEU A 25 -11.48 -12.64 -4.66
N LYS A 26 -11.63 -13.73 -5.43
CA LYS A 26 -12.72 -14.71 -5.23
C LYS A 26 -12.66 -15.35 -3.85
N SER A 27 -11.50 -15.86 -3.47
CA SER A 27 -11.31 -16.49 -2.16
C SER A 27 -11.54 -15.48 -1.01
N ALA A 28 -11.12 -14.23 -1.16
CA ALA A 28 -11.37 -13.17 -0.18
C ALA A 28 -12.87 -12.92 0.01
N ASP A 29 -13.61 -12.83 -1.10
CA ASP A 29 -15.07 -12.62 -1.08
C ASP A 29 -15.80 -13.81 -0.44
N GLU A 30 -15.43 -15.05 -0.80
CA GLU A 30 -15.96 -16.27 -0.23
C GLU A 30 -15.70 -16.40 1.28
N LEU A 31 -14.54 -15.95 1.74
CA LEU A 31 -14.14 -15.99 3.15
C LEU A 31 -14.70 -14.81 3.96
N GLY A 32 -15.30 -13.81 3.31
CA GLY A 32 -15.82 -12.61 3.96
C GLY A 32 -14.73 -11.67 4.49
N VAL A 33 -13.52 -11.68 3.90
CA VAL A 33 -12.48 -10.71 4.21
C VAL A 33 -12.64 -9.45 3.38
N ASN A 34 -12.22 -8.31 3.94
CA ASN A 34 -12.50 -6.98 3.39
C ASN A 34 -11.80 -6.71 2.04
N GLY A 35 -10.68 -7.37 1.75
CA GLY A 35 -9.99 -7.16 0.47
C GLY A 35 -8.68 -7.91 0.31
N VAL A 36 -8.09 -7.72 -0.87
CA VAL A 36 -6.78 -8.26 -1.27
C VAL A 36 -5.84 -7.11 -1.55
N ILE A 37 -4.76 -7.02 -0.79
CA ILE A 37 -3.70 -6.01 -0.94
C ILE A 37 -2.66 -6.53 -1.95
N PHE A 38 -2.25 -5.67 -2.89
CA PHE A 38 -1.26 -6.05 -3.89
C PHE A 38 -0.44 -4.86 -4.39
N HIS A 39 0.80 -5.13 -4.79
CA HIS A 39 1.61 -4.20 -5.58
C HIS A 39 1.32 -4.36 -7.07
N THR A 40 1.22 -3.25 -7.79
CA THR A 40 0.98 -3.25 -9.25
C THR A 40 2.15 -3.82 -10.05
N GLY A 41 3.34 -3.78 -9.47
CA GLY A 41 4.59 -4.26 -10.09
C GLY A 41 5.46 -3.13 -10.61
N SER A 42 6.34 -3.42 -11.55
CA SER A 42 7.32 -2.47 -12.09
C SER A 42 7.25 -2.37 -13.60
N HIS A 43 7.29 -1.13 -14.12
CA HIS A 43 7.37 -0.82 -15.55
C HIS A 43 8.77 -0.98 -16.16
N LYS A 44 9.81 -1.27 -15.35
CA LYS A 44 11.20 -1.55 -15.77
C LYS A 44 11.78 -0.53 -16.76
N GLY A 45 11.49 0.76 -16.55
CA GLY A 45 12.02 1.85 -17.36
C GLY A 45 11.12 2.35 -18.49
N ALA A 46 10.00 1.68 -18.82
CA ALA A 46 9.04 2.16 -19.83
C ALA A 46 8.32 3.45 -19.40
N GLY A 47 8.13 3.63 -18.09
CA GLY A 47 7.38 4.75 -17.55
C GLY A 47 5.94 4.38 -17.19
N PHE A 48 5.40 5.03 -16.15
CA PHE A 48 4.06 4.77 -15.65
C PHE A 48 2.98 5.07 -16.70
N GLU A 49 3.05 6.24 -17.35
CA GLU A 49 2.04 6.69 -18.32
C GLU A 49 1.90 5.73 -19.50
N GLU A 50 3.02 5.16 -19.97
CA GLU A 50 2.99 4.17 -21.04
C GLU A 50 2.30 2.88 -20.61
N ARG A 51 2.45 2.49 -19.34
CA ARG A 51 1.91 1.24 -18.81
C ARG A 51 0.50 1.35 -18.25
N LEU A 52 0.05 2.53 -17.91
CA LEU A 52 -1.26 2.76 -17.30
C LEU A 52 -2.42 2.11 -18.08
N PRO A 53 -2.55 2.24 -19.42
CA PRO A 53 -3.65 1.61 -20.15
C PRO A 53 -3.68 0.08 -19.98
N SER A 54 -2.52 -0.57 -20.02
CA SER A 54 -2.40 -2.03 -19.83
C SER A 54 -2.73 -2.45 -18.40
N ILE A 55 -2.26 -1.68 -17.41
CA ILE A 55 -2.57 -1.93 -15.99
C ILE A 55 -4.09 -1.89 -15.77
N LEU A 56 -4.75 -0.84 -16.27
CA LEU A 56 -6.19 -0.66 -16.14
C LEU A 56 -6.98 -1.78 -16.83
N GLU A 57 -6.54 -2.21 -18.02
CA GLU A 57 -7.15 -3.34 -18.73
C GLU A 57 -7.12 -4.63 -17.90
N HIS A 58 -5.95 -4.97 -17.34
CA HIS A 58 -5.80 -6.17 -16.53
C HIS A 58 -6.59 -6.10 -15.21
N LEU A 59 -6.62 -4.95 -14.54
CA LEU A 59 -7.39 -4.76 -13.31
C LEU A 59 -8.90 -4.86 -13.57
N ARG A 60 -9.41 -4.31 -14.68
CA ARG A 60 -10.82 -4.50 -15.08
C ARG A 60 -11.15 -5.98 -15.28
N LYS A 61 -10.28 -6.72 -15.98
CA LYS A 61 -10.48 -8.18 -16.17
C LYS A 61 -10.49 -8.93 -14.85
N VAL A 62 -9.64 -8.56 -13.90
CA VAL A 62 -9.65 -9.15 -12.54
C VAL A 62 -11.00 -8.92 -11.88
N LEU A 63 -11.51 -7.69 -11.87
CA LEU A 63 -12.77 -7.31 -11.26
C LEU A 63 -13.97 -7.98 -11.95
N GLU A 64 -13.97 -8.04 -13.27
CA GLU A 64 -15.01 -8.70 -14.05
C GLU A 64 -15.05 -10.22 -13.80
N ARG A 65 -13.89 -10.87 -13.77
CA ARG A 65 -13.79 -12.33 -13.58
C ARG A 65 -14.00 -12.76 -12.14
N ALA A 66 -13.58 -11.95 -11.19
CA ALA A 66 -13.79 -12.23 -9.77
C ALA A 66 -15.22 -11.91 -9.36
N ASP A 67 -15.78 -10.81 -9.87
CA ASP A 67 -17.10 -10.27 -9.54
C ASP A 67 -17.39 -10.24 -8.02
N PRO A 68 -16.46 -9.68 -7.21
CA PRO A 68 -16.60 -9.71 -5.76
C PRO A 68 -17.82 -8.88 -5.32
N LYS A 69 -18.51 -9.33 -4.25
CA LYS A 69 -19.68 -8.64 -3.71
C LYS A 69 -19.34 -7.75 -2.52
N THR A 70 -18.34 -8.14 -1.76
CA THR A 70 -17.90 -7.46 -0.53
C THR A 70 -16.43 -7.17 -0.48
N ALA A 71 -15.58 -8.08 -0.97
CA ALA A 71 -14.13 -7.91 -0.97
C ALA A 71 -13.69 -6.85 -1.99
N ARG A 72 -12.70 -6.04 -1.61
CA ARG A 72 -12.10 -4.99 -2.45
C ARG A 72 -10.71 -5.39 -2.94
N LEU A 73 -10.31 -4.84 -4.05
CA LEU A 73 -8.95 -4.94 -4.56
C LEU A 73 -8.16 -3.69 -4.11
N LEU A 74 -7.16 -3.87 -3.25
CA LEU A 74 -6.48 -2.77 -2.58
C LEU A 74 -5.09 -2.55 -3.18
N ILE A 75 -4.91 -1.43 -3.88
CA ILE A 75 -3.63 -1.01 -4.43
C ILE A 75 -2.75 -0.50 -3.29
N GLU A 76 -1.61 -1.12 -3.09
CA GLU A 76 -0.64 -0.66 -2.11
C GLU A 76 0.34 0.33 -2.74
N ASN A 77 0.64 1.45 -2.04
CA ASN A 77 1.73 2.31 -2.46
C ASN A 77 3.08 1.57 -2.38
N ASN A 78 4.08 2.05 -3.11
CA ASN A 78 5.34 1.35 -3.28
C ASN A 78 6.53 2.26 -2.95
N ALA A 79 7.65 1.66 -2.56
CA ALA A 79 8.87 2.39 -2.20
C ALA A 79 9.62 3.03 -3.39
N GLY A 80 9.28 2.68 -4.64
CA GLY A 80 9.82 3.33 -5.85
C GLY A 80 11.05 2.67 -6.48
N LEU A 81 11.56 1.57 -5.94
CA LEU A 81 12.73 0.89 -6.50
C LEU A 81 12.45 0.32 -7.90
N GLY A 82 13.38 0.57 -8.85
CA GLY A 82 13.36 -0.08 -10.16
C GLY A 82 12.14 0.26 -11.03
N GLY A 83 11.52 1.42 -10.85
CA GLY A 83 10.33 1.83 -11.58
C GLY A 83 9.07 1.07 -11.14
N SER A 84 8.98 0.72 -9.85
CA SER A 84 7.76 0.18 -9.27
C SER A 84 6.63 1.22 -9.30
N VAL A 85 5.46 0.78 -9.70
CA VAL A 85 4.25 1.61 -9.85
C VAL A 85 3.58 1.80 -8.50
N GLY A 86 3.07 3.02 -8.26
CA GLY A 86 2.42 3.41 -7.01
C GLY A 86 3.37 4.04 -5.99
N ALA A 87 4.58 4.43 -6.40
CA ALA A 87 5.50 5.18 -5.54
C ALA A 87 5.03 6.62 -5.31
N ARG A 88 4.30 7.18 -6.26
CA ARG A 88 3.70 8.51 -6.16
C ARG A 88 2.19 8.41 -5.98
N PHE A 89 1.64 9.25 -5.14
CA PHE A 89 0.19 9.29 -4.92
C PHE A 89 -0.59 9.59 -6.20
N GLU A 90 -0.02 10.38 -7.12
CA GLU A 90 -0.61 10.66 -8.42
C GLU A 90 -0.75 9.41 -9.30
N GLU A 91 0.16 8.45 -9.19
CA GLU A 91 0.06 7.18 -9.92
C GLU A 91 -1.12 6.34 -9.38
N ILE A 92 -1.31 6.32 -8.06
CA ILE A 92 -2.44 5.64 -7.41
C ILE A 92 -3.75 6.33 -7.82
N ALA A 93 -3.82 7.65 -7.74
CA ALA A 93 -4.99 8.42 -8.16
C ALA A 93 -5.35 8.15 -9.62
N SER A 94 -4.36 8.14 -10.53
CA SER A 94 -4.58 7.85 -11.96
C SER A 94 -5.14 6.44 -12.18
N MET A 95 -4.70 5.46 -11.39
CA MET A 95 -5.26 4.10 -11.46
C MET A 95 -6.71 4.06 -10.95
N LEU A 96 -7.01 4.71 -9.82
CA LEU A 96 -8.37 4.78 -9.27
C LEU A 96 -9.33 5.48 -10.24
N ASP A 97 -8.95 6.64 -10.74
CA ASP A 97 -9.75 7.43 -11.67
C ASP A 97 -9.97 6.70 -13.00
N GLY A 98 -8.91 6.07 -13.52
CA GLY A 98 -8.98 5.28 -14.74
C GLY A 98 -9.86 4.04 -14.63
N LEU A 99 -9.97 3.43 -13.43
CA LEU A 99 -10.87 2.31 -13.17
C LEU A 99 -12.30 2.77 -12.93
N GLY A 100 -12.48 3.81 -12.12
CA GLY A 100 -13.81 4.34 -11.75
C GLY A 100 -14.70 3.29 -11.06
N ASP A 101 -14.11 2.30 -10.38
CA ASP A 101 -14.81 1.16 -9.80
C ASP A 101 -14.72 1.18 -8.26
N PRO A 102 -15.86 1.23 -7.54
CA PRO A 102 -15.87 1.28 -6.08
C PRO A 102 -15.32 0.01 -5.41
N ARG A 103 -15.11 -1.07 -6.15
CA ARG A 103 -14.49 -2.30 -5.64
C ARG A 103 -12.97 -2.19 -5.55
N VAL A 104 -12.39 -1.05 -5.92
CA VAL A 104 -10.95 -0.77 -5.79
C VAL A 104 -10.73 0.25 -4.68
N GLY A 105 -9.74 -0.02 -3.84
CA GLY A 105 -9.32 0.86 -2.76
C GLY A 105 -7.81 0.90 -2.65
N VAL A 106 -7.33 1.41 -1.52
CA VAL A 106 -5.90 1.65 -1.27
C VAL A 106 -5.49 1.07 0.07
N CYS A 107 -4.33 0.44 0.08
CA CYS A 107 -3.54 0.20 1.28
C CYS A 107 -2.43 1.26 1.34
N PHE A 108 -2.37 2.01 2.44
CA PHE A 108 -1.30 2.98 2.68
C PHE A 108 -0.22 2.32 3.54
N ASP A 109 0.96 2.07 2.95
CA ASP A 109 2.13 1.59 3.68
C ASP A 109 3.06 2.73 4.05
N THR A 110 3.35 2.88 5.35
CA THR A 110 4.15 3.97 5.92
C THR A 110 5.64 3.85 5.54
N CYS A 111 6.22 2.65 5.54
CA CYS A 111 7.60 2.45 5.10
C CYS A 111 7.78 2.80 3.62
N HIS A 112 6.84 2.37 2.77
CA HIS A 112 6.91 2.66 1.35
C HIS A 112 6.71 4.15 1.04
N ALA A 113 5.79 4.83 1.72
CA ALA A 113 5.60 6.26 1.60
C ALA A 113 6.87 7.01 2.01
N PHE A 114 7.44 6.68 3.16
CA PHE A 114 8.70 7.27 3.63
C PHE A 114 9.86 7.03 2.66
N ALA A 115 10.03 5.80 2.18
CA ALA A 115 11.04 5.45 1.20
C ALA A 115 10.86 6.17 -0.14
N SER A 116 9.62 6.54 -0.51
CA SER A 116 9.30 7.32 -1.71
C SER A 116 9.45 8.83 -1.54
N GLY A 117 9.69 9.32 -0.30
CA GLY A 117 9.95 10.73 -0.02
C GLY A 117 8.83 11.46 0.73
N TYR A 118 7.78 10.79 1.16
CA TYR A 118 6.74 11.34 2.05
C TYR A 118 7.20 11.23 3.50
N ASP A 119 7.52 12.37 4.11
CA ASP A 119 8.10 12.41 5.46
C ASP A 119 7.02 12.16 6.53
N GLU A 120 7.33 11.30 7.50
CA GLU A 120 6.43 10.90 8.58
C GLU A 120 7.10 10.95 9.96
N ARG A 121 8.27 11.63 10.10
CA ARG A 121 9.07 11.60 11.33
C ARG A 121 8.54 12.49 12.44
N THR A 122 7.81 13.54 12.11
CA THR A 122 7.26 14.49 13.09
C THR A 122 5.76 14.68 12.89
N PRO A 123 5.03 15.19 13.91
CA PRO A 123 3.59 15.49 13.75
C PRO A 123 3.27 16.42 12.57
N ALA A 124 4.14 17.40 12.30
CA ALA A 124 3.97 18.32 11.18
C ALA A 124 4.21 17.62 9.83
N ASP A 125 5.15 16.67 9.77
CA ASP A 125 5.44 15.89 8.58
C ASP A 125 4.28 14.92 8.28
N VAL A 126 3.81 14.20 9.29
CA VAL A 126 2.63 13.32 9.18
C VAL A 126 1.42 14.10 8.68
N ALA A 127 1.12 15.27 9.26
CA ALA A 127 0.01 16.10 8.81
C ALA A 127 0.13 16.45 7.33
N ARG A 128 1.33 16.86 6.85
CA ARG A 128 1.55 17.18 5.43
C ARG A 128 1.39 15.97 4.52
N THR A 129 1.93 14.81 4.91
CA THR A 129 1.81 13.58 4.14
C THR A 129 0.36 13.13 4.02
N ILE A 130 -0.40 13.17 5.13
CA ILE A 130 -1.82 12.80 5.12
C ILE A 130 -2.68 13.84 4.40
N ASP A 131 -2.35 15.15 4.47
CA ASP A 131 -3.00 16.19 3.67
C ASP A 131 -2.79 15.95 2.16
N GLU A 132 -1.58 15.57 1.77
CA GLU A 132 -1.29 15.26 0.37
C GLU A 132 -1.98 13.98 -0.10
N LEU A 133 -1.97 12.93 0.72
CA LEU A 133 -2.70 11.68 0.45
C LEU A 133 -4.20 11.95 0.27
N ASP A 134 -4.81 12.76 1.14
CA ASP A 134 -6.22 13.11 1.04
C ASP A 134 -6.52 13.95 -0.20
N ARG A 135 -5.67 14.94 -0.49
CA ARG A 135 -5.83 15.81 -1.66
C ARG A 135 -5.71 15.07 -2.99
N VAL A 136 -4.78 14.10 -3.09
CA VAL A 136 -4.45 13.41 -4.35
C VAL A 136 -5.26 12.14 -4.54
N VAL A 137 -5.31 11.29 -3.52
CA VAL A 137 -5.95 9.97 -3.56
C VAL A 137 -7.36 10.01 -2.96
N GLY A 138 -7.53 10.83 -1.93
CA GLY A 138 -8.74 10.88 -1.10
C GLY A 138 -8.75 9.80 -0.02
N LEU A 139 -8.81 10.19 1.25
CA LEU A 139 -8.81 9.24 2.38
C LEU A 139 -10.02 8.29 2.37
N LYS A 140 -11.12 8.66 1.72
CA LYS A 140 -12.28 7.78 1.50
C LYS A 140 -11.95 6.51 0.70
N ASN A 141 -10.85 6.51 -0.03
CA ASN A 141 -10.39 5.39 -0.85
C ASN A 141 -9.36 4.52 -0.09
N VAL A 142 -8.90 4.96 1.09
CA VAL A 142 -7.95 4.21 1.92
C VAL A 142 -8.71 3.28 2.84
N ASP A 143 -8.46 1.98 2.74
CA ASP A 143 -9.17 0.95 3.51
C ASP A 143 -8.35 0.41 4.68
N VAL A 144 -7.03 0.49 4.59
CA VAL A 144 -6.09 -0.13 5.54
C VAL A 144 -4.75 0.57 5.51
N ILE A 145 -4.05 0.53 6.63
CA ILE A 145 -2.69 1.01 6.78
C ILE A 145 -1.76 -0.17 7.05
N HIS A 146 -0.75 -0.36 6.22
CA HIS A 146 0.42 -1.15 6.58
C HIS A 146 1.33 -0.27 7.45
N CYS A 147 1.43 -0.61 8.71
CA CYS A 147 2.12 0.16 9.72
C CYS A 147 3.52 -0.41 9.92
N ASN A 148 4.47 0.06 9.13
CA ASN A 148 5.82 -0.45 9.06
C ASN A 148 6.84 0.69 9.22
N ASP A 149 7.83 0.52 10.11
CA ASP A 149 8.97 1.45 10.17
C ASP A 149 9.99 1.13 9.06
N SER A 150 10.88 2.05 8.77
CA SER A 150 11.84 1.90 7.68
C SER A 150 13.27 1.78 8.20
N VAL A 151 14.00 0.76 7.73
CA VAL A 151 15.45 0.64 7.96
C VAL A 151 16.23 1.73 7.21
N THR A 152 15.67 2.25 6.12
CA THR A 152 16.36 3.16 5.20
C THR A 152 15.78 4.55 5.28
N GLY A 153 16.62 5.57 5.01
CA GLY A 153 16.24 6.97 5.13
C GLY A 153 15.20 7.44 4.11
N LEU A 154 14.65 8.61 4.39
CA LEU A 154 13.65 9.29 3.54
C LEU A 154 14.11 9.37 2.07
N GLY A 155 13.23 9.00 1.14
CA GLY A 155 13.50 9.06 -0.29
C GLY A 155 14.53 8.04 -0.79
N SER A 156 14.81 6.99 -0.03
CA SER A 156 15.80 5.95 -0.38
C SER A 156 15.37 5.06 -1.55
N ASN A 157 14.09 5.01 -1.86
CA ASN A 157 13.46 4.08 -2.80
C ASN A 157 13.74 2.59 -2.45
N ARG A 158 13.86 2.28 -1.17
CA ARG A 158 14.17 0.90 -0.71
C ARG A 158 13.11 0.43 0.26
N ASP A 159 12.45 -0.63 -0.11
CA ASP A 159 11.53 -1.37 0.74
C ASP A 159 12.33 -2.25 1.71
N ARG A 160 12.44 -1.79 2.96
CA ARG A 160 13.10 -2.52 4.06
C ARG A 160 12.41 -2.14 5.37
N HIS A 161 11.51 -3.01 5.82
CA HIS A 161 10.76 -2.82 7.05
C HIS A 161 11.65 -2.98 8.30
N ALA A 162 11.48 -2.08 9.25
CA ALA A 162 12.02 -2.16 10.59
C ALA A 162 10.89 -2.37 11.59
N ASN A 163 11.21 -2.83 12.79
CA ASN A 163 10.29 -2.87 13.91
C ASN A 163 9.86 -1.45 14.30
N ILE A 164 8.63 -1.31 14.78
CA ILE A 164 8.04 -0.01 15.11
C ILE A 164 8.90 0.79 16.11
N GLY A 165 9.24 2.01 15.74
CA GLY A 165 10.02 2.93 16.56
C GLY A 165 11.53 2.68 16.58
N VAL A 166 12.02 1.67 15.83
CA VAL A 166 13.45 1.30 15.77
C VAL A 166 14.09 1.76 14.47
N GLY A 167 13.28 2.12 13.48
CA GLY A 167 13.72 2.61 12.16
C GLY A 167 13.80 4.13 12.08
N GLU A 168 13.85 4.62 10.86
CA GLU A 168 14.07 6.02 10.51
C GLU A 168 12.81 6.91 10.67
N ILE A 169 11.60 6.33 10.68
CA ILE A 169 10.35 7.04 11.00
C ILE A 169 10.29 7.29 12.51
N GLY A 170 10.54 6.26 13.30
CA GLY A 170 10.68 6.31 14.75
C GLY A 170 9.37 6.50 15.52
N GLU A 171 9.45 6.37 16.85
CA GLU A 171 8.26 6.44 17.72
C GLU A 171 7.48 7.75 17.61
N THR A 172 8.14 8.87 17.38
CA THR A 172 7.48 10.18 17.25
C THR A 172 6.55 10.20 16.04
N GLY A 173 6.98 9.68 14.90
CA GLY A 173 6.17 9.55 13.69
C GLY A 173 4.98 8.63 13.89
N PHE A 174 5.22 7.43 14.43
CA PHE A 174 4.11 6.47 14.68
C PHE A 174 3.11 6.98 15.72
N ARG A 175 3.56 7.69 16.76
CA ARG A 175 2.64 8.35 17.68
C ARG A 175 1.75 9.35 16.94
N ALA A 176 2.32 10.16 16.06
CA ALA A 176 1.56 11.14 15.29
C ALA A 176 0.56 10.46 14.33
N LEU A 177 0.98 9.39 13.63
CA LEU A 177 0.10 8.61 12.75
C LEU A 177 -1.08 7.98 13.51
N LEU A 178 -0.82 7.37 14.68
CA LEU A 178 -1.84 6.74 15.49
C LEU A 178 -2.82 7.74 16.13
N HIS A 179 -2.42 8.99 16.29
CA HIS A 179 -3.26 10.08 16.82
C HIS A 179 -3.85 10.97 15.71
N GLU A 180 -3.61 10.68 14.42
CA GLU A 180 -4.24 11.40 13.32
C GLU A 180 -5.75 11.03 13.25
N PRO A 181 -6.66 11.97 13.53
CA PRO A 181 -8.09 11.63 13.67
C PRO A 181 -8.72 11.05 12.41
N ARG A 182 -8.20 11.42 11.23
CA ARG A 182 -8.69 10.96 9.94
C ARG A 182 -8.37 9.48 9.66
N LEU A 183 -7.38 8.92 10.36
CA LEU A 183 -6.97 7.52 10.25
C LEU A 183 -7.55 6.63 11.36
N ALA A 184 -8.20 7.20 12.36
CA ALA A 184 -8.61 6.51 13.61
C ALA A 184 -9.55 5.30 13.40
N GLN A 185 -10.27 5.24 12.27
CA GLN A 185 -11.20 4.15 11.98
C GLN A 185 -10.60 3.09 11.04
N LEU A 186 -9.38 3.31 10.56
CA LEU A 186 -8.72 2.36 9.66
C LEU A 186 -8.01 1.25 10.47
N PRO A 187 -7.99 0.02 9.97
CA PRO A 187 -7.15 -1.03 10.55
C PRO A 187 -5.68 -0.75 10.26
N PHE A 188 -4.82 -0.96 11.27
CA PHE A 188 -3.37 -0.91 11.17
C PHE A 188 -2.83 -2.35 11.20
N ILE A 189 -2.14 -2.77 10.15
CA ILE A 189 -1.56 -4.10 9.98
C ILE A 189 -0.04 -3.98 9.98
N LEU A 190 0.63 -4.87 10.70
CA LEU A 190 2.09 -4.94 10.77
C LEU A 190 2.65 -5.95 9.78
N GLU A 191 3.71 -5.59 9.08
CA GLU A 191 4.55 -6.49 8.29
C GLU A 191 6.03 -6.41 8.70
N VAL A 192 6.28 -5.95 9.91
CA VAL A 192 7.62 -5.77 10.49
C VAL A 192 8.28 -7.12 10.79
N PRO A 193 9.63 -7.18 10.89
CA PRO A 193 10.35 -8.44 11.11
C PRO A 193 10.11 -9.10 12.47
N GLY A 194 9.63 -8.35 13.50
CA GLY A 194 9.50 -8.86 14.86
C GLY A 194 10.81 -9.39 15.42
N ALA A 195 10.77 -10.56 16.05
CA ALA A 195 11.95 -11.29 16.49
C ALA A 195 12.62 -12.12 15.37
N GLY A 196 12.28 -11.87 14.08
CA GLY A 196 12.87 -12.51 12.91
C GLY A 196 11.95 -13.46 12.13
N ASN A 197 10.70 -13.64 12.58
CA ASN A 197 9.72 -14.51 11.95
C ASN A 197 8.43 -13.77 11.51
N GLY A 198 8.49 -12.46 11.40
CA GLY A 198 7.35 -11.58 11.11
C GLY A 198 6.79 -10.91 12.37
N PRO A 199 5.68 -10.17 12.22
CA PRO A 199 5.08 -9.44 13.34
C PRO A 199 4.74 -10.34 14.52
N ASP A 200 4.96 -9.83 15.73
CA ASP A 200 4.73 -10.54 16.98
C ASP A 200 3.94 -9.71 18.00
N ALA A 201 3.65 -10.32 19.15
CA ALA A 201 2.89 -9.69 20.21
C ALA A 201 3.61 -8.46 20.82
N GLU A 202 4.94 -8.43 20.78
CA GLU A 202 5.72 -7.29 21.25
C GLU A 202 5.50 -6.06 20.37
N GLN A 203 5.53 -6.25 19.05
CA GLN A 203 5.28 -5.15 18.10
C GLN A 203 3.85 -4.61 18.20
N VAL A 204 2.86 -5.47 18.43
CA VAL A 204 1.48 -5.05 18.71
C VAL A 204 1.42 -4.27 20.03
N ALA A 205 2.15 -4.69 21.06
CA ALA A 205 2.21 -3.98 22.35
C ALA A 205 2.86 -2.59 22.21
N VAL A 206 3.90 -2.45 21.37
CA VAL A 206 4.50 -1.14 21.05
C VAL A 206 3.48 -0.20 20.43
N LEU A 207 2.74 -0.64 19.40
CA LEU A 207 1.69 0.21 18.79
C LEU A 207 0.61 0.62 19.80
N ARG A 208 0.13 -0.31 20.63
CA ARG A 208 -0.88 0.00 21.67
C ARG A 208 -0.36 1.01 22.68
N ARG A 209 0.90 0.92 23.10
CA ARG A 209 1.55 1.89 23.98
C ARG A 209 1.59 3.28 23.32
N LEU A 210 2.00 3.36 22.06
CA LEU A 210 2.11 4.62 21.31
C LEU A 210 0.72 5.26 21.08
N ALA A 211 -0.31 4.46 20.86
CA ALA A 211 -1.68 4.94 20.70
C ALA A 211 -2.32 5.45 22.02
N SER A 212 -1.78 5.05 23.18
CA SER A 212 -2.34 5.39 24.50
C SER A 212 -1.58 6.52 25.20
N SER A 213 -0.51 7.07 24.62
CA SER A 213 0.43 7.98 25.31
C SER A 213 0.40 9.43 24.81
#